data_def85115e48d8fa8b18ec6a4875a187e
#
_entry.id   def85115e48d8fa8b18ec6a4875a187e
#
_cell.length_a   1.000
_cell.length_b   1.000
_cell.length_c   1.000
_cell.angle_alpha   90.00
_cell.angle_beta   90.00
_cell.angle_gamma   90.00
#
_symmetry.space_group_name_H-M   'P 1'
#
loop_
_entity.id
_entity.type
_entity.pdbx_description
1 polymer ?
#
loop_
_entity_poly.entity_id
_entity_poly.type
_entity_poly.pdbx_seq_one_letter_code
_entity_poly.pdbx_strand_id
1 'polypeptide(L)'
;MTDAAPARPEDTYSYLGPAGTFTEAALKQVPEAAGKTWRSVNNVGEALADVTSGRSIAAVIAIENSIEGGVSATQDALATVPGLRIVGEYLVPVNFVLVARHGTTLDDVRTVNAHPVAYAQSRGWLERHLPEHGHIPASSNVQSAASLFDADNTADAAVAPPGITDHHDVTVLARDIGDNPNAVTRFVLVSRSRVLPEPTGADKTSLIVELPSDEPGALLAMLEQFSTRGVNLSLLESRPIGDALGRYRFVVDLDGHVADERVADALLGLRRTSPNVIFLGSYPRADQREIEYHAKYDDEIFIEARDWLRGLLSGEPD
;
A
#
# COMPACT_ATOMS: atom_id res chain seq x y z
N MET A 1 24.70 8.46 -29.96
CA MET A 1 23.81 7.46 -29.36
C MET A 1 24.66 6.68 -28.39
N THR A 2 24.66 7.06 -27.14
CA THR A 2 25.33 6.33 -26.06
C THR A 2 24.45 5.14 -25.71
N ASP A 3 24.94 3.95 -26.05
CA ASP A 3 24.32 2.68 -25.68
C ASP A 3 24.35 2.59 -24.14
N ALA A 4 23.24 2.90 -23.50
CA ALA A 4 23.13 2.77 -22.05
C ALA A 4 23.22 1.28 -21.74
N ALA A 5 24.21 0.88 -20.94
CA ALA A 5 24.34 -0.51 -20.48
C ALA A 5 23.01 -0.99 -19.90
N PRO A 6 22.61 -2.25 -20.14
CA PRO A 6 21.36 -2.77 -19.60
C PRO A 6 21.37 -2.63 -18.06
N ALA A 7 20.29 -2.07 -17.52
CA ALA A 7 20.15 -1.88 -16.09
C ALA A 7 20.36 -3.21 -15.35
N ARG A 8 21.22 -3.22 -14.34
CA ARG A 8 21.46 -4.41 -13.53
C ARG A 8 20.25 -4.67 -12.66
N PRO A 9 19.80 -5.92 -12.47
CA PRO A 9 18.66 -6.25 -11.63
C PRO A 9 18.76 -5.65 -10.21
N GLU A 10 19.96 -5.62 -9.66
CA GLU A 10 20.28 -5.06 -8.34
C GLU A 10 20.15 -3.54 -8.23
N ASP A 11 19.88 -2.87 -9.35
CA ASP A 11 19.72 -1.42 -9.42
C ASP A 11 18.33 -0.98 -9.89
N THR A 12 17.38 -1.92 -9.99
CA THR A 12 16.07 -1.63 -10.56
C THR A 12 14.95 -1.77 -9.52
N TYR A 13 14.05 -0.80 -9.50
CA TYR A 13 12.80 -0.80 -8.74
C TYR A 13 11.62 -0.77 -9.69
N SER A 14 10.63 -1.66 -9.50
CA SER A 14 9.39 -1.64 -10.28
C SER A 14 8.30 -0.84 -9.56
N TYR A 15 7.47 -0.15 -10.33
CA TYR A 15 6.31 0.58 -9.81
C TYR A 15 5.18 0.59 -10.82
N LEU A 16 3.93 0.68 -10.35
CA LEU A 16 2.77 0.81 -11.23
C LEU A 16 2.77 2.21 -11.86
N GLY A 17 3.07 2.23 -13.16
CA GLY A 17 3.19 3.44 -13.96
C GLY A 17 1.87 3.96 -14.54
N PRO A 18 1.98 4.90 -15.45
CA PRO A 18 3.19 5.55 -15.96
C PRO A 18 3.87 6.50 -14.98
N ALA A 19 4.93 7.19 -15.42
CA ALA A 19 5.55 8.29 -14.66
C ALA A 19 4.54 9.41 -14.38
N GLY A 20 4.66 10.10 -13.24
CA GLY A 20 3.71 11.12 -12.79
C GLY A 20 2.58 10.58 -11.90
N THR A 21 2.53 9.27 -11.62
CA THR A 21 1.51 8.64 -10.75
C THR A 21 1.80 8.83 -9.26
N PHE A 22 0.79 8.59 -8.41
CA PHE A 22 0.99 8.51 -6.96
C PHE A 22 1.94 7.37 -6.56
N THR A 23 2.02 6.29 -7.34
CA THR A 23 2.98 5.21 -7.10
C THR A 23 4.42 5.67 -7.33
N GLU A 24 4.67 6.50 -8.34
CA GLU A 24 5.99 7.13 -8.52
C GLU A 24 6.31 8.07 -7.36
N ALA A 25 5.33 8.84 -6.87
CA ALA A 25 5.50 9.69 -5.71
C ALA A 25 5.87 8.90 -4.44
N ALA A 26 5.30 7.69 -4.27
CA ALA A 26 5.71 6.77 -3.22
C ALA A 26 7.14 6.26 -3.41
N LEU A 27 7.51 5.88 -4.64
CA LEU A 27 8.87 5.40 -4.95
C LEU A 27 9.93 6.49 -4.71
N LYS A 28 9.60 7.77 -4.94
CA LYS A 28 10.47 8.91 -4.61
C LYS A 28 10.80 9.01 -3.11
N GLN A 29 9.95 8.44 -2.23
CA GLN A 29 10.19 8.42 -0.78
C GLN A 29 11.11 7.27 -0.33
N VAL A 30 11.39 6.29 -1.21
CA VAL A 30 12.27 5.15 -0.91
C VAL A 30 13.73 5.59 -1.01
N PRO A 31 14.48 5.70 0.12
CA PRO A 31 15.85 6.24 0.07
C PRO A 31 16.80 5.42 -0.80
N GLU A 32 16.65 4.09 -0.77
CA GLU A 32 17.48 3.13 -1.50
C GLU A 32 17.21 3.16 -3.02
N ALA A 33 16.06 3.71 -3.44
CA ALA A 33 15.73 3.87 -4.86
C ALA A 33 16.31 5.13 -5.49
N ALA A 34 16.89 6.03 -4.67
CA ALA A 34 17.52 7.26 -5.18
C ALA A 34 18.72 6.92 -6.08
N GLY A 35 18.72 7.47 -7.29
CA GLY A 35 19.77 7.22 -8.29
C GLY A 35 19.75 5.83 -8.94
N LYS A 36 18.74 5.02 -8.65
CA LYS A 36 18.52 3.71 -9.25
C LYS A 36 17.62 3.79 -10.49
N THR A 37 17.51 2.68 -11.22
CA THR A 37 16.60 2.56 -12.36
C THR A 37 15.19 2.31 -11.88
N TRP A 38 14.23 3.10 -12.35
CA TRP A 38 12.80 2.93 -12.07
C TRP A 38 12.09 2.35 -13.28
N ARG A 39 11.51 1.17 -13.11
CA ARG A 39 10.81 0.46 -14.16
C ARG A 39 9.30 0.59 -13.97
N SER A 40 8.66 1.32 -14.86
CA SER A 40 7.21 1.40 -14.94
C SER A 40 6.63 0.09 -15.47
N VAL A 41 5.59 -0.43 -14.81
CA VAL A 41 4.83 -1.62 -15.19
C VAL A 41 3.33 -1.32 -15.24
N ASN A 42 2.55 -2.21 -15.89
CA ASN A 42 1.13 -1.95 -16.16
C ASN A 42 0.18 -2.41 -15.05
N ASN A 43 0.61 -3.35 -14.20
CA ASN A 43 -0.22 -3.90 -13.13
C ASN A 43 0.64 -4.48 -11.99
N VAL A 44 -0.01 -4.74 -10.86
CA VAL A 44 0.64 -5.31 -9.66
C VAL A 44 1.26 -6.67 -9.93
N GLY A 45 0.60 -7.53 -10.71
CA GLY A 45 1.14 -8.85 -11.05
C GLY A 45 2.48 -8.76 -11.78
N GLU A 46 2.62 -7.83 -12.73
CA GLU A 46 3.89 -7.56 -13.43
C GLU A 46 4.96 -7.04 -12.46
N ALA A 47 4.61 -6.11 -11.55
CA ALA A 47 5.53 -5.59 -10.55
C ALA A 47 6.10 -6.71 -9.65
N LEU A 48 5.23 -7.60 -9.15
CA LEU A 48 5.65 -8.72 -8.31
C LEU A 48 6.40 -9.80 -9.10
N ALA A 49 6.06 -10.02 -10.38
CA ALA A 49 6.80 -10.91 -11.28
C ALA A 49 8.23 -10.40 -11.54
N ASP A 50 8.42 -9.09 -11.65
CA ASP A 50 9.75 -8.50 -11.77
C ASP A 50 10.60 -8.77 -10.52
N VAL A 51 10.01 -8.65 -9.33
CA VAL A 51 10.70 -8.94 -8.06
C VAL A 51 11.01 -10.43 -7.93
N THR A 52 10.05 -11.32 -8.22
CA THR A 52 10.23 -12.77 -8.08
C THR A 52 11.22 -13.33 -9.08
N SER A 53 11.24 -12.81 -10.31
CA SER A 53 12.23 -13.20 -11.33
C SER A 53 13.62 -12.59 -11.11
N GLY A 54 13.77 -11.65 -10.18
CA GLY A 54 14.99 -10.91 -9.94
C GLY A 54 15.27 -9.82 -10.99
N ARG A 55 14.29 -9.43 -11.80
CA ARG A 55 14.38 -8.30 -12.73
C ARG A 55 14.42 -6.97 -12.01
N SER A 56 13.79 -6.91 -10.85
CA SER A 56 13.85 -5.80 -9.90
C SER A 56 14.17 -6.30 -8.50
N ILE A 57 14.87 -5.50 -7.71
CA ILE A 57 15.17 -5.84 -6.31
C ILE A 57 13.94 -5.67 -5.43
N ALA A 58 13.10 -4.70 -5.76
CA ALA A 58 11.85 -4.43 -5.04
C ALA A 58 10.82 -3.76 -5.96
N ALA A 59 9.58 -3.74 -5.50
CA ALA A 59 8.47 -3.04 -6.16
C ALA A 59 7.69 -2.21 -5.15
N VAL A 60 7.27 -1.01 -5.56
CA VAL A 60 6.32 -0.18 -4.82
C VAL A 60 4.93 -0.41 -5.38
N ILE A 61 3.99 -0.78 -4.51
CA ILE A 61 2.60 -1.06 -4.86
C ILE A 61 1.64 -0.45 -3.83
N ALA A 62 0.47 0.03 -4.26
CA ALA A 62 -0.56 0.51 -3.36
C ALA A 62 -1.23 -0.67 -2.66
N ILE A 63 -1.45 -0.58 -1.34
CA ILE A 63 -2.13 -1.63 -0.56
C ILE A 63 -3.45 -1.16 0.04
N GLU A 64 -3.59 0.13 0.31
CA GLU A 64 -4.76 0.72 0.95
C GLU A 64 -4.95 2.18 0.53
N ASN A 65 -6.19 2.61 0.39
CA ASN A 65 -6.58 3.99 0.17
C ASN A 65 -7.61 4.40 1.22
N SER A 66 -7.45 5.58 1.83
CA SER A 66 -8.31 6.05 2.92
C SER A 66 -9.79 6.29 2.54
N ILE A 67 -10.12 6.29 1.24
CA ILE A 67 -11.48 6.49 0.73
C ILE A 67 -12.13 5.15 0.34
N GLU A 68 -11.36 4.30 -0.35
CA GLU A 68 -11.88 3.05 -0.95
C GLU A 68 -11.51 1.79 -0.15
N GLY A 69 -10.65 1.92 0.88
CA GLY A 69 -10.14 0.78 1.64
C GLY A 69 -8.98 0.06 0.94
N GLY A 70 -8.87 -1.24 1.14
CA GLY A 70 -7.77 -2.03 0.61
C GLY A 70 -7.79 -2.21 -0.91
N VAL A 71 -6.59 -2.25 -1.49
CA VAL A 71 -6.40 -2.49 -2.91
C VAL A 71 -6.46 -3.99 -3.18
N SER A 72 -7.64 -4.48 -3.54
CA SER A 72 -7.93 -5.90 -3.73
C SER A 72 -6.92 -6.63 -4.62
N ALA A 73 -6.52 -6.03 -5.75
CA ALA A 73 -5.54 -6.63 -6.66
C ALA A 73 -4.18 -6.86 -6.00
N THR A 74 -3.73 -5.95 -5.14
CA THR A 74 -2.49 -6.08 -4.38
C THR A 74 -2.59 -7.17 -3.33
N GLN A 75 -3.67 -7.17 -2.55
CA GLN A 75 -3.91 -8.14 -1.49
C GLN A 75 -3.99 -9.57 -2.05
N ASP A 76 -4.71 -9.76 -3.16
CA ASP A 76 -4.83 -11.07 -3.83
C ASP A 76 -3.50 -11.53 -4.43
N ALA A 77 -2.73 -10.61 -5.01
CA ALA A 77 -1.40 -10.95 -5.56
C ALA A 77 -0.40 -11.34 -4.45
N LEU A 78 -0.36 -10.61 -3.32
CA LEU A 78 0.48 -10.94 -2.17
C LEU A 78 0.11 -12.29 -1.53
N ALA A 79 -1.17 -12.66 -1.59
CA ALA A 79 -1.63 -13.95 -1.09
C ALA A 79 -1.21 -15.14 -1.96
N THR A 80 -0.98 -14.93 -3.24
CA THR A 80 -0.74 -16.00 -4.23
C THR A 80 0.71 -16.11 -4.67
N VAL A 81 1.50 -15.03 -4.54
CA VAL A 81 2.91 -15.00 -4.94
C VAL A 81 3.82 -15.28 -3.74
N PRO A 82 4.44 -16.47 -3.64
CA PRO A 82 5.23 -16.85 -2.47
C PRO A 82 6.58 -16.11 -2.43
N GLY A 83 7.14 -16.03 -1.21
CA GLY A 83 8.52 -15.58 -1.00
C GLY A 83 8.72 -14.08 -1.06
N LEU A 84 7.65 -13.30 -1.10
CA LEU A 84 7.68 -11.85 -1.01
C LEU A 84 7.54 -11.37 0.44
N ARG A 85 8.15 -10.21 0.74
CA ARG A 85 8.06 -9.53 2.02
C ARG A 85 7.84 -8.03 1.80
N ILE A 86 6.98 -7.44 2.61
CA ILE A 86 6.90 -6.00 2.78
C ILE A 86 8.06 -5.59 3.69
N VAL A 87 8.85 -4.63 3.23
CA VAL A 87 10.05 -4.15 3.95
C VAL A 87 9.99 -2.66 4.26
N GLY A 88 8.93 -1.97 3.83
CA GLY A 88 8.70 -0.56 4.11
C GLY A 88 7.31 -0.11 3.74
N GLU A 89 6.88 1.00 4.33
CA GLU A 89 5.57 1.63 4.15
C GLU A 89 5.76 3.11 3.82
N TYR A 90 4.95 3.62 2.88
CA TYR A 90 5.01 5.02 2.42
C TYR A 90 3.59 5.56 2.29
N LEU A 91 3.35 6.74 2.84
CA LEU A 91 2.08 7.44 2.75
C LEU A 91 2.17 8.57 1.72
N VAL A 92 1.24 8.57 0.78
CA VAL A 92 1.15 9.62 -0.25
C VAL A 92 -0.20 10.30 -0.14
N PRO A 93 -0.24 11.62 0.17
CA PRO A 93 -1.46 12.40 0.10
C PRO A 93 -2.06 12.32 -1.30
N VAL A 94 -3.36 12.00 -1.37
CA VAL A 94 -4.08 11.99 -2.65
C VAL A 94 -4.66 13.36 -2.89
N ASN A 95 -4.00 14.11 -3.74
CA ASN A 95 -4.45 15.40 -4.18
C ASN A 95 -4.37 15.50 -5.70
N PHE A 96 -5.09 16.45 -6.27
CA PHE A 96 -5.14 16.64 -7.71
C PHE A 96 -4.85 18.10 -8.08
N VAL A 97 -4.37 18.25 -9.30
CA VAL A 97 -4.20 19.54 -9.97
C VAL A 97 -5.07 19.58 -11.23
N LEU A 98 -5.60 20.75 -11.54
CA LEU A 98 -6.19 21.03 -12.84
C LEU A 98 -5.09 21.58 -13.74
N VAL A 99 -4.82 20.89 -14.84
CA VAL A 99 -3.77 21.26 -15.80
C VAL A 99 -4.34 21.47 -17.19
N ALA A 100 -3.68 22.29 -17.98
CA ALA A 100 -4.08 22.56 -19.37
C ALA A 100 -2.86 22.80 -20.26
N ARG A 101 -3.09 22.93 -21.57
CA ARG A 101 -2.08 23.41 -22.51
C ARG A 101 -1.69 24.86 -22.20
N HIS A 102 -0.48 25.24 -22.58
CA HIS A 102 -0.03 26.61 -22.40
C HIS A 102 -0.96 27.63 -23.10
N GLY A 103 -1.21 28.72 -22.40
CA GLY A 103 -2.08 29.79 -22.89
C GLY A 103 -3.56 29.63 -22.56
N THR A 104 -3.98 28.46 -22.03
CA THR A 104 -5.34 28.25 -21.53
C THR A 104 -5.48 28.88 -20.13
N THR A 105 -6.55 29.60 -19.89
CA THR A 105 -6.93 30.13 -18.58
C THR A 105 -8.09 29.34 -18.00
N LEU A 106 -8.41 29.54 -16.74
CA LEU A 106 -9.53 28.85 -16.09
C LEU A 106 -10.87 29.22 -16.76
N ASP A 107 -11.01 30.45 -17.22
CA ASP A 107 -12.22 30.94 -17.89
C ASP A 107 -12.46 30.31 -19.28
N ASP A 108 -11.42 29.74 -19.89
CA ASP A 108 -11.51 29.05 -21.19
C ASP A 108 -11.99 27.61 -21.05
N VAL A 109 -11.97 27.02 -19.84
CA VAL A 109 -12.27 25.60 -19.63
C VAL A 109 -13.77 25.33 -19.75
N ARG A 110 -14.15 24.47 -20.70
CA ARG A 110 -15.51 23.95 -20.89
C ARG A 110 -15.57 22.43 -20.75
N THR A 111 -14.46 21.75 -21.03
CA THR A 111 -14.37 20.29 -20.97
C THR A 111 -13.16 19.86 -20.15
N VAL A 112 -13.39 18.94 -19.21
CA VAL A 112 -12.35 18.42 -18.31
C VAL A 112 -12.18 16.93 -18.53
N ASN A 113 -10.97 16.52 -18.88
CA ASN A 113 -10.58 15.11 -18.97
C ASN A 113 -10.14 14.61 -17.59
N ALA A 114 -10.73 13.52 -17.10
CA ALA A 114 -10.38 12.95 -15.81
C ALA A 114 -10.69 11.46 -15.73
N HIS A 115 -9.87 10.71 -15.03
CA HIS A 115 -10.26 9.37 -14.61
C HIS A 115 -11.50 9.46 -13.70
N PRO A 116 -12.50 8.57 -13.84
CA PRO A 116 -13.76 8.67 -13.08
C PRO A 116 -13.58 8.82 -11.55
N VAL A 117 -12.61 8.13 -10.97
CA VAL A 117 -12.31 8.24 -9.53
C VAL A 117 -11.75 9.62 -9.17
N ALA A 118 -10.82 10.15 -9.97
CA ALA A 118 -10.28 11.50 -9.75
C ALA A 118 -11.35 12.57 -9.94
N TYR A 119 -12.21 12.40 -10.94
CA TYR A 119 -13.35 13.29 -11.15
C TYR A 119 -14.29 13.29 -9.94
N ALA A 120 -14.66 12.11 -9.44
CA ALA A 120 -15.51 11.99 -8.26
C ALA A 120 -14.91 12.66 -7.01
N GLN A 121 -13.59 12.55 -6.85
CA GLN A 121 -12.84 13.14 -5.72
C GLN A 121 -12.56 14.65 -5.87
N SER A 122 -12.81 15.24 -7.03
CA SER A 122 -12.62 16.67 -7.34
C SER A 122 -13.92 17.37 -7.76
N ARG A 123 -15.02 16.64 -7.74
CA ARG A 123 -16.29 17.08 -8.28
C ARG A 123 -16.82 18.35 -7.64
N GLY A 124 -16.76 18.44 -6.30
CA GLY A 124 -17.23 19.60 -5.58
C GLY A 124 -16.44 20.86 -5.88
N TRP A 125 -15.12 20.73 -6.08
CA TRP A 125 -14.28 21.84 -6.53
C TRP A 125 -14.64 22.26 -7.96
N LEU A 126 -14.75 21.29 -8.89
CA LEU A 126 -15.09 21.56 -10.28
C LEU A 126 -16.45 22.21 -10.45
N GLU A 127 -17.48 21.75 -9.76
CA GLU A 127 -18.83 22.36 -9.81
C GLU A 127 -18.86 23.78 -9.25
N ARG A 128 -18.00 24.13 -8.30
CA ARG A 128 -17.92 25.49 -7.76
C ARG A 128 -17.19 26.48 -8.69
N HIS A 129 -16.14 26.02 -9.39
CA HIS A 129 -15.26 26.89 -10.17
C HIS A 129 -15.53 26.82 -11.67
N LEU A 130 -16.09 25.72 -12.14
CA LEU A 130 -16.42 25.45 -13.55
C LEU A 130 -17.84 24.85 -13.66
N PRO A 131 -18.88 25.56 -13.27
CA PRO A 131 -20.24 25.01 -13.11
C PRO A 131 -20.85 24.42 -14.38
N GLU A 132 -20.38 24.84 -15.57
CA GLU A 132 -20.88 24.39 -16.87
C GLU A 132 -19.91 23.40 -17.57
N HIS A 133 -18.90 22.85 -16.84
CA HIS A 133 -17.95 21.95 -17.48
C HIS A 133 -18.56 20.60 -17.87
N GLY A 134 -18.13 20.06 -19.00
CA GLY A 134 -18.35 18.67 -19.40
C GLY A 134 -17.22 17.76 -18.91
N HIS A 135 -17.54 16.51 -18.52
CA HIS A 135 -16.54 15.50 -18.15
C HIS A 135 -16.28 14.52 -19.28
N ILE A 136 -15.02 14.36 -19.67
CA ILE A 136 -14.54 13.34 -20.60
C ILE A 136 -13.77 12.29 -19.79
N PRO A 137 -14.24 11.02 -19.73
CA PRO A 137 -13.55 9.97 -18.97
C PRO A 137 -12.20 9.60 -19.57
N ALA A 138 -11.16 9.53 -18.73
CA ALA A 138 -9.84 9.03 -19.07
C ALA A 138 -9.58 7.64 -18.49
N SER A 139 -8.67 6.89 -19.09
CA SER A 139 -8.29 5.55 -18.67
C SER A 139 -7.41 5.54 -17.40
N SER A 140 -6.70 6.64 -17.12
CA SER A 140 -5.91 6.82 -15.90
C SER A 140 -5.73 8.30 -15.57
N ASN A 141 -5.29 8.58 -14.33
CA ASN A 141 -5.04 9.95 -13.86
C ASN A 141 -3.92 10.66 -14.64
N VAL A 142 -2.92 9.93 -15.10
CA VAL A 142 -1.83 10.50 -15.93
C VAL A 142 -2.25 10.63 -17.37
N GLN A 143 -2.98 9.63 -17.91
CA GLN A 143 -3.46 9.67 -19.29
C GLN A 143 -4.41 10.85 -19.54
N SER A 144 -5.16 11.28 -18.52
CA SER A 144 -6.03 12.45 -18.65
C SER A 144 -5.26 13.70 -19.09
N ALA A 145 -4.07 13.93 -18.51
CA ALA A 145 -3.24 15.07 -18.87
C ALA A 145 -2.39 14.82 -20.13
N ALA A 146 -1.85 13.61 -20.29
CA ALA A 146 -1.05 13.25 -21.46
C ALA A 146 -1.85 13.42 -22.75
N SER A 147 -3.12 13.00 -22.76
CA SER A 147 -4.00 13.10 -23.93
C SER A 147 -4.38 14.53 -24.32
N LEU A 148 -4.12 15.54 -23.49
CA LEU A 148 -4.32 16.94 -23.89
C LEU A 148 -3.53 17.32 -25.15
N PHE A 149 -2.45 16.59 -25.44
CA PHE A 149 -1.58 16.83 -26.59
C PHE A 149 -1.92 15.97 -27.81
N ASP A 150 -2.91 15.07 -27.69
CA ASP A 150 -3.36 14.24 -28.81
C ASP A 150 -4.16 15.10 -29.81
N ALA A 151 -3.98 14.81 -31.08
CA ALA A 151 -4.58 15.65 -32.17
C ALA A 151 -6.12 15.60 -32.19
N ASP A 152 -6.72 14.55 -31.70
CA ASP A 152 -8.16 14.29 -31.59
C ASP A 152 -8.76 14.64 -30.23
N ASN A 153 -7.94 15.09 -29.27
CA ASN A 153 -8.40 15.46 -27.94
C ASN A 153 -9.21 16.78 -27.99
N THR A 154 -10.40 16.75 -27.41
CA THR A 154 -11.32 17.89 -27.32
C THR A 154 -11.41 18.50 -25.91
N ALA A 155 -10.66 17.98 -24.96
CA ALA A 155 -10.64 18.54 -23.61
C ALA A 155 -9.78 19.80 -23.54
N ASP A 156 -10.26 20.78 -22.76
CA ASP A 156 -9.55 22.03 -22.51
C ASP A 156 -8.56 21.87 -21.35
N ALA A 157 -8.94 21.09 -20.35
CA ALA A 157 -8.13 20.83 -19.13
C ALA A 157 -8.22 19.37 -18.71
N ALA A 158 -7.36 18.98 -17.80
CA ALA A 158 -7.35 17.64 -17.21
C ALA A 158 -7.12 17.68 -15.70
N VAL A 159 -7.75 16.72 -14.98
CA VAL A 159 -7.44 16.43 -13.58
C VAL A 159 -6.34 15.38 -13.54
N ALA A 160 -5.24 15.68 -12.85
CA ALA A 160 -4.06 14.83 -12.78
C ALA A 160 -3.40 14.85 -11.40
N PRO A 161 -2.54 13.86 -11.06
CA PRO A 161 -1.70 13.94 -9.88
C PRO A 161 -0.70 15.11 -10.01
N PRO A 162 -0.24 15.71 -8.89
CA PRO A 162 0.74 16.81 -8.94
C PRO A 162 2.04 16.47 -9.67
N GLY A 163 2.50 15.20 -9.60
CA GLY A 163 3.71 14.72 -10.28
C GLY A 163 3.67 14.79 -11.81
N ILE A 164 2.51 15.10 -12.40
CA ILE A 164 2.37 15.25 -13.85
C ILE A 164 3.31 16.33 -14.43
N THR A 165 3.54 17.39 -13.68
CA THR A 165 4.38 18.51 -14.08
C THR A 165 5.88 18.18 -14.22
N ASP A 166 6.31 17.06 -13.65
CA ASP A 166 7.69 16.59 -13.78
C ASP A 166 7.94 15.92 -15.14
N HIS A 167 6.87 15.51 -15.83
CA HIS A 167 6.93 14.68 -17.03
C HIS A 167 6.25 15.28 -18.26
N HIS A 168 5.37 16.25 -18.05
CA HIS A 168 4.61 16.89 -19.14
C HIS A 168 4.67 18.41 -19.03
N ASP A 169 4.84 19.05 -20.17
CA ASP A 169 4.89 20.51 -20.28
C ASP A 169 3.46 21.08 -20.28
N VAL A 170 2.90 21.25 -19.10
CA VAL A 170 1.53 21.69 -18.85
C VAL A 170 1.49 22.95 -17.98
N THR A 171 0.46 23.77 -18.16
CA THR A 171 0.13 24.86 -17.25
C THR A 171 -0.78 24.35 -16.14
N VAL A 172 -0.40 24.61 -14.88
CA VAL A 172 -1.25 24.32 -13.72
C VAL A 172 -2.23 25.48 -13.53
N LEU A 173 -3.52 25.23 -13.76
CA LEU A 173 -4.59 26.19 -13.60
C LEU A 173 -5.05 26.31 -12.13
N ALA A 174 -5.06 25.17 -11.43
CA ALA A 174 -5.39 25.11 -10.00
C ALA A 174 -4.68 23.95 -9.31
N ARG A 175 -4.38 24.15 -8.02
CA ARG A 175 -3.80 23.11 -7.14
C ARG A 175 -4.81 22.75 -6.06
N ASP A 176 -4.59 21.60 -5.44
CA ASP A 176 -5.35 21.13 -4.28
C ASP A 176 -6.87 21.10 -4.55
N ILE A 177 -7.24 20.56 -5.72
CA ILE A 177 -8.63 20.51 -6.17
C ILE A 177 -9.41 19.30 -5.63
N GLY A 178 -8.78 18.43 -4.84
CA GLY A 178 -9.44 17.30 -4.19
C GLY A 178 -10.42 17.74 -3.11
N ASP A 179 -11.62 17.14 -3.08
CA ASP A 179 -12.67 17.50 -2.11
C ASP A 179 -12.35 17.00 -0.68
N ASN A 180 -11.51 15.95 -0.53
CA ASN A 180 -11.05 15.47 0.75
C ASN A 180 -9.55 15.79 0.96
N PRO A 181 -9.21 16.80 1.78
CA PRO A 181 -7.81 17.18 2.01
C PRO A 181 -7.02 16.14 2.81
N ASN A 182 -7.70 15.18 3.44
CA ASN A 182 -7.08 14.14 4.26
C ASN A 182 -6.97 12.79 3.51
N ALA A 183 -7.26 12.78 2.21
CA ALA A 183 -7.15 11.56 1.41
C ALA A 183 -5.67 11.13 1.30
N VAL A 184 -5.41 9.87 1.65
CA VAL A 184 -4.07 9.27 1.63
C VAL A 184 -4.13 7.88 1.02
N THR A 185 -3.15 7.54 0.20
CA THR A 185 -2.89 6.17 -0.23
C THR A 185 -1.65 5.64 0.46
N ARG A 186 -1.76 4.45 1.00
CA ARG A 186 -0.67 3.69 1.59
C ARG A 186 -0.04 2.79 0.55
N PHE A 187 1.26 2.93 0.38
CA PHE A 187 2.10 2.11 -0.50
C PHE A 187 3.04 1.27 0.34
N VAL A 188 3.40 0.12 -0.17
CA VAL A 188 4.38 -0.78 0.45
C VAL A 188 5.50 -1.10 -0.52
N LEU A 189 6.72 -1.20 0.01
CA LEU A 189 7.88 -1.70 -0.69
C LEU A 189 7.96 -3.21 -0.49
N VAL A 190 7.85 -3.95 -1.58
CA VAL A 190 7.87 -5.42 -1.57
C VAL A 190 9.16 -5.93 -2.18
N SER A 191 9.82 -6.85 -1.51
CA SER A 191 11.07 -7.47 -1.97
C SER A 191 11.10 -8.97 -1.67
N ARG A 192 12.17 -9.65 -2.12
CA ARG A 192 12.48 -11.05 -1.74
C ARG A 192 13.40 -11.15 -0.52
N SER A 193 13.71 -10.02 0.13
CA SER A 193 14.55 -10.03 1.33
C SER A 193 13.93 -10.94 2.40
N ARG A 194 14.76 -11.77 3.01
CA ARG A 194 14.40 -12.54 4.20
C ARG A 194 14.86 -11.87 5.49
N VAL A 195 15.67 -10.84 5.36
CA VAL A 195 16.11 -10.01 6.48
C VAL A 195 14.99 -9.01 6.73
N LEU A 196 14.48 -9.02 7.94
CA LEU A 196 13.49 -8.05 8.39
C LEU A 196 14.22 -6.75 8.80
N PRO A 197 13.58 -5.59 8.61
CA PRO A 197 14.02 -4.37 9.27
C PRO A 197 14.15 -4.57 10.77
N GLU A 198 15.08 -3.86 11.41
CA GLU A 198 15.21 -3.86 12.88
C GLU A 198 13.98 -3.20 13.52
N PRO A 199 13.54 -3.67 14.71
CA PRO A 199 12.45 -3.05 15.44
C PRO A 199 12.72 -1.57 15.75
N THR A 200 11.73 -0.72 15.54
CA THR A 200 11.82 0.72 15.78
C THR A 200 10.97 1.20 16.95
N GLY A 201 10.06 0.35 17.46
CA GLY A 201 9.01 0.73 18.41
C GLY A 201 7.78 1.35 17.76
N ALA A 202 7.87 1.67 16.47
CA ALA A 202 6.78 2.18 15.64
C ALA A 202 6.67 1.30 14.38
N ASP A 203 6.26 0.03 14.58
CA ASP A 203 6.30 -0.98 13.52
C ASP A 203 4.90 -1.54 13.23
N LYS A 204 4.76 -2.11 12.05
CA LYS A 204 3.62 -2.95 11.63
C LYS A 204 4.10 -4.34 11.24
N THR A 205 3.25 -5.32 11.51
CA THR A 205 3.39 -6.68 10.98
C THR A 205 2.19 -7.00 10.12
N SER A 206 2.41 -7.37 8.86
CA SER A 206 1.35 -7.74 7.92
C SER A 206 1.28 -9.24 7.73
N LEU A 207 0.06 -9.76 7.76
CA LEU A 207 -0.25 -11.19 7.63
C LEU A 207 -1.41 -11.42 6.66
N ILE A 208 -1.46 -12.63 6.09
CA ILE A 208 -2.69 -13.18 5.54
C ILE A 208 -3.03 -14.44 6.31
N VAL A 209 -4.26 -14.53 6.81
CA VAL A 209 -4.74 -15.65 7.62
C VAL A 209 -5.95 -16.28 6.96
N GLU A 210 -5.94 -17.58 6.75
CA GLU A 210 -7.10 -18.35 6.30
C GLU A 210 -7.83 -18.94 7.50
N LEU A 211 -9.16 -18.85 7.52
CA LEU A 211 -9.95 -19.49 8.56
C LEU A 211 -10.07 -21.00 8.29
N PRO A 212 -10.12 -21.83 9.36
CA PRO A 212 -10.23 -23.28 9.23
C PRO A 212 -11.58 -23.72 8.66
N SER A 213 -12.65 -22.96 8.92
CA SER A 213 -14.02 -23.26 8.53
C SER A 213 -14.85 -21.99 8.40
N ASP A 214 -15.97 -22.07 7.68
CA ASP A 214 -17.02 -21.05 7.65
C ASP A 214 -18.07 -21.37 8.72
N GLU A 215 -17.67 -21.31 9.99
CA GLU A 215 -18.49 -21.60 11.14
C GLU A 215 -18.68 -20.37 12.02
N PRO A 216 -19.83 -20.29 12.73
CA PRO A 216 -20.02 -19.24 13.73
C PRO A 216 -18.89 -19.22 14.77
N GLY A 217 -18.25 -18.06 14.94
CA GLY A 217 -17.15 -17.88 15.89
C GLY A 217 -15.74 -18.07 15.30
N ALA A 218 -15.56 -18.60 14.09
CA ALA A 218 -14.24 -18.80 13.51
C ALA A 218 -13.41 -17.49 13.40
N LEU A 219 -14.05 -16.41 12.94
CA LEU A 219 -13.42 -15.09 12.92
C LEU A 219 -13.10 -14.58 14.34
N LEU A 220 -14.01 -14.78 15.29
CA LEU A 220 -13.80 -14.38 16.68
C LEU A 220 -12.57 -15.10 17.28
N ALA A 221 -12.47 -16.42 17.07
CA ALA A 221 -11.33 -17.21 17.55
C ALA A 221 -9.99 -16.72 16.95
N MET A 222 -9.98 -16.27 15.69
CA MET A 222 -8.82 -15.61 15.10
C MET A 222 -8.51 -14.28 15.79
N LEU A 223 -9.51 -13.43 16.03
CA LEU A 223 -9.33 -12.11 16.67
C LEU A 223 -8.91 -12.23 18.14
N GLU A 224 -9.32 -13.28 18.85
CA GLU A 224 -8.90 -13.56 20.22
C GLU A 224 -7.38 -13.80 20.33
N GLN A 225 -6.72 -14.31 19.26
CA GLN A 225 -5.26 -14.47 19.27
C GLN A 225 -4.54 -13.13 19.44
N PHE A 226 -5.12 -12.05 18.96
CA PHE A 226 -4.58 -10.70 19.08
C PHE A 226 -5.04 -10.01 20.36
N SER A 227 -6.33 -9.99 20.62
CA SER A 227 -6.91 -9.24 21.73
C SER A 227 -6.42 -9.69 23.10
N THR A 228 -6.25 -11.00 23.32
CA THR A 228 -5.74 -11.56 24.58
C THR A 228 -4.27 -11.23 24.85
N ARG A 229 -3.54 -10.80 23.83
CA ARG A 229 -2.12 -10.43 23.88
C ARG A 229 -1.88 -8.92 23.76
N GLY A 230 -2.96 -8.12 23.71
CA GLY A 230 -2.85 -6.66 23.59
C GLY A 230 -2.31 -6.19 22.24
N VAL A 231 -2.46 -6.99 21.19
CA VAL A 231 -2.07 -6.62 19.82
C VAL A 231 -3.25 -5.92 19.14
N ASN A 232 -3.06 -4.67 18.77
CA ASN A 232 -4.05 -3.92 18.00
C ASN A 232 -3.97 -4.27 16.52
N LEU A 233 -5.10 -4.22 15.83
CA LEU A 233 -5.21 -4.39 14.38
C LEU A 233 -5.47 -3.03 13.74
N SER A 234 -4.57 -2.61 12.84
CA SER A 234 -4.72 -1.37 12.06
C SER A 234 -5.38 -1.59 10.69
N LEU A 235 -5.40 -2.84 10.22
CA LEU A 235 -6.15 -3.27 9.03
C LEU A 235 -6.74 -4.66 9.26
N LEU A 236 -7.99 -4.85 8.84
CA LEU A 236 -8.64 -6.16 8.78
C LEU A 236 -9.59 -6.19 7.58
N GLU A 237 -9.23 -6.93 6.56
CA GLU A 237 -10.03 -7.08 5.34
C GLU A 237 -10.23 -8.54 4.96
N SER A 238 -11.46 -8.89 4.62
CA SER A 238 -11.79 -10.22 4.13
C SER A 238 -11.67 -10.29 2.62
N ARG A 239 -11.03 -11.34 2.12
CA ARG A 239 -10.91 -11.63 0.69
C ARG A 239 -11.33 -13.07 0.41
N PRO A 240 -12.15 -13.33 -0.61
CA PRO A 240 -12.47 -14.70 -1.01
C PRO A 240 -11.17 -15.41 -1.47
N ILE A 241 -11.04 -16.70 -1.14
CA ILE A 241 -9.91 -17.51 -1.61
C ILE A 241 -10.05 -17.81 -3.09
N GLY A 242 -11.30 -17.93 -3.58
CA GLY A 242 -11.61 -18.11 -5.00
C GLY A 242 -11.72 -19.57 -5.45
N ASP A 243 -11.55 -20.53 -4.54
CA ASP A 243 -11.69 -21.95 -4.82
C ASP A 243 -13.13 -22.48 -4.57
N ALA A 244 -13.85 -21.85 -3.62
CA ALA A 244 -15.25 -22.14 -3.30
C ALA A 244 -15.92 -20.93 -2.62
N LEU A 245 -17.25 -20.87 -2.69
CA LEU A 245 -18.04 -19.90 -1.90
C LEU A 245 -17.92 -20.21 -0.41
N GLY A 246 -17.87 -19.15 0.42
CA GLY A 246 -17.79 -19.28 1.87
C GLY A 246 -16.36 -19.44 2.41
N ARG A 247 -15.34 -19.54 1.56
CA ARG A 247 -13.94 -19.60 2.01
C ARG A 247 -13.26 -18.24 1.87
N TYR A 248 -12.76 -17.75 3.03
CA TYR A 248 -12.16 -16.42 3.13
C TYR A 248 -10.76 -16.51 3.74
N ARG A 249 -9.91 -15.61 3.27
CA ARG A 249 -8.67 -15.21 3.92
C ARG A 249 -8.81 -13.78 4.42
N PHE A 250 -8.09 -13.46 5.47
CA PHE A 250 -8.06 -12.12 6.05
C PHE A 250 -6.68 -11.52 5.86
N VAL A 251 -6.64 -10.32 5.29
CA VAL A 251 -5.46 -9.47 5.27
C VAL A 251 -5.48 -8.68 6.55
N VAL A 252 -4.42 -8.78 7.34
CA VAL A 252 -4.36 -8.22 8.69
C VAL A 252 -3.06 -7.47 8.86
N ASP A 253 -3.14 -6.23 9.32
CA ASP A 253 -1.98 -5.49 9.81
C ASP A 253 -2.06 -5.34 11.32
N LEU A 254 -0.99 -5.68 12.01
CA LEU A 254 -0.81 -5.61 13.45
C LEU A 254 0.05 -4.42 13.79
N ASP A 255 -0.25 -3.77 14.91
CA ASP A 255 0.65 -2.80 15.52
C ASP A 255 1.70 -3.55 16.36
N GLY A 256 2.95 -3.51 15.92
CA GLY A 256 4.11 -4.14 16.52
C GLY A 256 5.00 -4.89 15.55
N HIS A 257 6.21 -5.13 15.98
CA HIS A 257 7.18 -5.93 15.24
C HIS A 257 7.05 -7.42 15.62
N VAL A 258 7.38 -8.33 14.71
CA VAL A 258 7.34 -9.78 14.99
C VAL A 258 8.34 -10.20 16.07
N ALA A 259 9.33 -9.38 16.41
CA ALA A 259 10.24 -9.59 17.52
C ALA A 259 9.63 -9.22 18.88
N ASP A 260 8.55 -8.43 18.93
CA ASP A 260 7.83 -8.15 20.16
C ASP A 260 7.16 -9.44 20.65
N GLU A 261 7.35 -9.78 21.91
CA GLU A 261 6.88 -11.05 22.48
C GLU A 261 5.36 -11.25 22.35
N ARG A 262 4.58 -10.19 22.54
CA ARG A 262 3.12 -10.20 22.37
C ARG A 262 2.70 -10.50 20.91
N VAL A 263 3.44 -9.98 19.92
CA VAL A 263 3.20 -10.23 18.50
C VAL A 263 3.63 -11.65 18.14
N ALA A 264 4.82 -12.07 18.58
CA ALA A 264 5.33 -13.42 18.36
C ALA A 264 4.37 -14.48 18.91
N ASP A 265 3.85 -14.30 20.14
CA ASP A 265 2.93 -15.25 20.76
C ASP A 265 1.56 -15.28 20.05
N ALA A 266 1.08 -14.13 19.52
CA ALA A 266 -0.11 -14.08 18.69
C ALA A 266 0.07 -14.89 17.39
N LEU A 267 1.22 -14.77 16.73
CA LEU A 267 1.53 -15.54 15.53
C LEU A 267 1.61 -17.05 15.82
N LEU A 268 2.20 -17.43 16.97
CA LEU A 268 2.22 -18.83 17.41
C LEU A 268 0.80 -19.37 17.64
N GLY A 269 -0.08 -18.55 18.22
CA GLY A 269 -1.50 -18.87 18.38
C GLY A 269 -2.19 -19.12 17.05
N LEU A 270 -2.06 -18.19 16.11
CA LEU A 270 -2.61 -18.28 14.76
C LEU A 270 -2.08 -19.54 14.03
N ARG A 271 -0.77 -19.80 14.12
CA ARG A 271 -0.16 -20.94 13.43
C ARG A 271 -0.70 -22.28 13.90
N ARG A 272 -1.17 -22.37 15.14
CA ARG A 272 -1.79 -23.58 15.71
C ARG A 272 -3.27 -23.75 15.30
N THR A 273 -3.98 -22.64 15.09
CA THR A 273 -5.44 -22.65 14.92
C THR A 273 -5.90 -22.41 13.48
N SER A 274 -5.05 -21.82 12.63
CA SER A 274 -5.36 -21.50 11.24
C SER A 274 -4.68 -22.45 10.27
N PRO A 275 -5.35 -22.89 9.19
CA PRO A 275 -4.78 -23.85 8.22
C PRO A 275 -3.61 -23.20 7.46
N ASN A 276 -3.67 -21.91 7.22
CA ASN A 276 -2.62 -21.18 6.54
C ASN A 276 -2.45 -19.78 7.14
N VAL A 277 -1.20 -19.43 7.42
CA VAL A 277 -0.78 -18.09 7.86
C VAL A 277 0.43 -17.69 7.00
N ILE A 278 0.24 -16.66 6.18
CA ILE A 278 1.28 -16.09 5.34
C ILE A 278 1.80 -14.85 6.04
N PHE A 279 3.05 -14.88 6.47
CA PHE A 279 3.74 -13.71 7.00
C PHE A 279 4.23 -12.86 5.84
N LEU A 280 3.74 -11.61 5.75
CA LEU A 280 4.11 -10.68 4.69
C LEU A 280 5.29 -9.77 5.07
N GLY A 281 5.54 -9.56 6.36
CA GLY A 281 6.67 -8.76 6.83
C GLY A 281 6.38 -8.02 8.13
N SER A 282 7.46 -7.58 8.79
CA SER A 282 7.44 -6.55 9.85
C SER A 282 8.33 -5.41 9.41
N TYR A 283 7.85 -4.19 9.53
CA TYR A 283 8.49 -3.00 8.94
C TYR A 283 8.09 -1.73 9.68
N PRO A 284 8.94 -0.66 9.65
CA PRO A 284 8.61 0.61 10.27
C PRO A 284 7.34 1.24 9.67
N ARG A 285 6.51 1.82 10.53
CA ARG A 285 5.34 2.62 10.15
C ARG A 285 5.78 3.93 9.51
N ALA A 286 5.11 4.33 8.43
CA ALA A 286 5.41 5.59 7.75
C ALA A 286 5.08 6.83 8.61
N ASP A 287 4.07 6.74 9.50
CA ASP A 287 3.68 7.82 10.42
C ASP A 287 4.57 7.90 11.68
N GLN A 288 5.48 6.95 11.87
CA GLN A 288 6.42 6.84 13.01
C GLN A 288 5.73 6.92 14.38
N ARG A 289 4.43 6.62 14.43
CA ARG A 289 3.67 6.66 15.68
C ARG A 289 4.07 5.49 16.56
N GLU A 290 4.62 5.78 17.73
CA GLU A 290 4.90 4.80 18.77
C GLU A 290 3.64 4.01 19.15
N ILE A 291 3.83 2.73 19.47
CA ILE A 291 2.74 1.84 19.82
C ILE A 291 2.52 1.89 21.32
N GLU A 292 1.34 2.35 21.71
CA GLU A 292 0.93 2.34 23.10
C GLU A 292 0.14 1.06 23.41
N TYR A 293 0.55 0.35 24.46
CA TYR A 293 -0.17 -0.82 24.99
C TYR A 293 -0.09 -0.86 26.52
N HIS A 294 -0.93 -1.66 27.12
CA HIS A 294 -1.00 -1.75 28.57
C HIS A 294 0.20 -2.55 29.12
N ALA A 295 0.80 -2.15 30.24
CA ALA A 295 1.99 -2.77 30.85
C ALA A 295 1.87 -4.28 31.09
N LYS A 296 0.66 -4.82 31.30
CA LYS A 296 0.45 -6.28 31.40
C LYS A 296 0.81 -7.06 30.13
N TYR A 297 1.12 -6.36 29.02
CA TYR A 297 1.52 -6.91 27.74
C TYR A 297 2.98 -6.57 27.39
N ASP A 298 3.76 -6.08 28.38
CA ASP A 298 5.19 -5.86 28.20
C ASP A 298 5.91 -7.18 27.93
N ASP A 299 6.97 -7.13 27.17
CA ASP A 299 7.74 -8.31 26.76
C ASP A 299 8.26 -9.12 27.93
N GLU A 300 8.67 -8.44 29.05
CA GLU A 300 9.11 -9.08 30.28
C GLU A 300 8.07 -10.05 30.84
N ILE A 301 6.78 -9.71 30.80
CA ILE A 301 5.69 -10.57 31.28
C ILE A 301 5.62 -11.89 30.51
N PHE A 302 5.80 -11.83 29.19
CA PHE A 302 5.82 -13.05 28.36
C PHE A 302 7.08 -13.88 28.60
N ILE A 303 8.23 -13.23 28.79
CA ILE A 303 9.52 -13.89 29.11
C ILE A 303 9.43 -14.60 30.47
N GLU A 304 9.01 -13.88 31.52
CA GLU A 304 8.84 -14.43 32.87
C GLU A 304 7.88 -15.64 32.87
N ALA A 305 6.76 -15.55 32.16
CA ALA A 305 5.82 -16.68 32.09
C ALA A 305 6.43 -17.92 31.41
N ARG A 306 7.28 -17.75 30.40
CA ARG A 306 7.99 -18.86 29.76
C ARG A 306 9.11 -19.41 30.65
N ASP A 307 9.82 -18.55 31.35
CA ASP A 307 10.91 -18.97 32.26
C ASP A 307 10.36 -19.74 33.46
N TRP A 308 9.23 -19.28 34.00
CA TRP A 308 8.50 -20.04 35.03
C TRP A 308 8.15 -21.46 34.54
N LEU A 309 7.57 -21.57 33.33
CA LEU A 309 7.24 -22.91 32.79
C LEU A 309 8.49 -23.78 32.57
N ARG A 310 9.62 -23.21 32.15
CA ARG A 310 10.89 -23.93 32.01
C ARG A 310 11.40 -24.40 33.34
N GLY A 311 11.31 -23.57 34.41
CA GLY A 311 11.65 -23.95 35.77
C GLY A 311 10.85 -25.16 36.25
N LEU A 312 9.53 -25.17 36.05
CA LEU A 312 8.69 -26.33 36.35
C LEU A 312 9.15 -27.61 35.64
N LEU A 313 9.51 -27.50 34.36
CA LEU A 313 9.96 -28.66 33.57
C LEU A 313 11.36 -29.14 33.93
N SER A 314 12.23 -28.26 34.44
CA SER A 314 13.58 -28.61 34.92
C SER A 314 13.60 -29.07 36.38
N GLY A 315 12.48 -28.96 37.11
CA GLY A 315 12.37 -29.34 38.53
C GLY A 315 13.01 -28.33 39.49
N GLU A 316 13.16 -27.08 39.07
CA GLU A 316 13.54 -25.98 39.92
C GLU A 316 12.42 -25.69 40.94
N PRO A 317 12.70 -25.43 42.21
CA PRO A 317 11.67 -25.02 43.15
C PRO A 317 11.13 -23.64 42.81
N ASP A 318 9.82 -23.44 43.03
CA ASP A 318 9.12 -22.17 42.87
C ASP A 318 9.71 -21.04 43.72
#